data_10cd0fee5ade5c757c2ed0d4a2ed8e15
#
_entry.id   10cd0fee5ade5c757c2ed0d4a2ed8e15
#
_cell.length_a   1.000
_cell.length_b   1.000
_cell.length_c   1.000
_cell.angle_alpha   90.00
_cell.angle_beta   90.00
_cell.angle_gamma   90.00
#
_symmetry.space_group_name_H-M   'P 1'
#
loop_
_entity.id
_entity.type
_entity.pdbx_description
1 polymer ?
#
loop_
_entity_poly.entity_id
_entity_poly.type
_entity_poly.pdbx_seq_one_letter_code
_entity_poly.pdbx_strand_id
1 'polypeptide(L)'
;MKKFKHTLKRKKVWIPSVIVGVLLLVFVVWGSFHYSKKQVIRDYVAAYQKSGDTFDNIKGYIVWADNHEKVTTDEAKYATLTKLSTSEADKLSRDLINADASDDAYVKKIGRKFLIFPNYRIALKPLDLTIKTNVDKVDILLNKKKVALSDSTDYSIKLERLPIADY
;
A
#
# COMPACT_ATOMS: atom_id res chain seq x y z
N MET A 1 69.70 -5.04 1.91
CA MET A 1 68.68 -4.65 0.90
C MET A 1 67.42 -5.52 1.00
N LYS A 2 66.49 -5.26 1.93
CA LYS A 2 65.21 -5.97 2.07
C LYS A 2 64.14 -5.07 2.73
N LYS A 3 63.73 -3.96 2.10
CA LYS A 3 62.65 -3.09 2.66
C LYS A 3 61.66 -2.53 1.63
N PHE A 4 61.57 -3.08 0.39
CA PHE A 4 60.72 -2.48 -0.66
C PHE A 4 59.52 -3.33 -1.10
N LYS A 5 59.23 -4.48 -0.49
CA LYS A 5 58.12 -5.36 -0.95
C LYS A 5 56.79 -5.23 -0.18
N HIS A 6 56.71 -4.46 0.92
CA HIS A 6 55.50 -4.40 1.74
C HIS A 6 54.49 -3.31 1.34
N THR A 7 54.92 -2.30 0.60
CA THR A 7 54.05 -1.15 0.24
C THR A 7 53.13 -1.40 -0.93
N LEU A 8 53.48 -2.29 -1.82
CA LEU A 8 52.71 -2.60 -3.04
C LEU A 8 51.49 -3.52 -2.80
N LYS A 9 51.54 -4.39 -1.78
CA LYS A 9 50.39 -5.25 -1.40
C LYS A 9 49.23 -4.46 -0.77
N ARG A 10 49.50 -3.41 -0.01
CA ARG A 10 48.45 -2.57 0.63
C ARG A 10 47.68 -1.75 -0.41
N LYS A 11 48.30 -1.24 -1.46
CA LYS A 11 47.62 -0.46 -2.52
C LYS A 11 46.64 -1.31 -3.35
N LYS A 12 46.93 -2.59 -3.59
CA LYS A 12 46.04 -3.50 -4.37
C LYS A 12 44.73 -3.85 -3.66
N VAL A 13 44.68 -3.83 -2.33
CA VAL A 13 43.46 -4.12 -1.54
C VAL A 13 42.66 -2.88 -1.30
N TRP A 14 43.25 -1.69 -1.26
CA TRP A 14 42.57 -0.44 -0.94
C TRP A 14 41.62 0.07 -2.07
N ILE A 15 42.06 -0.10 -3.34
CA ILE A 15 41.24 0.32 -4.50
C ILE A 15 39.89 -0.41 -4.55
N PRO A 16 39.81 -1.77 -4.48
CA PRO A 16 38.51 -2.45 -4.48
C PRO A 16 37.65 -2.11 -3.26
N SER A 17 38.25 -1.86 -2.09
CA SER A 17 37.51 -1.45 -0.91
C SER A 17 36.88 -0.06 -1.04
N VAL A 18 37.55 0.89 -1.68
CA VAL A 18 37.01 2.22 -1.97
C VAL A 18 35.87 2.12 -2.98
N ILE A 19 36.00 1.31 -4.03
CA ILE A 19 34.94 1.10 -5.03
C ILE A 19 33.69 0.50 -4.36
N VAL A 20 33.83 -0.52 -3.53
CA VAL A 20 32.71 -1.10 -2.77
C VAL A 20 32.06 -0.06 -1.86
N GLY A 21 32.85 0.74 -1.17
CA GLY A 21 32.34 1.83 -0.32
C GLY A 21 31.49 2.86 -1.11
N VAL A 22 31.97 3.27 -2.29
CA VAL A 22 31.25 4.20 -3.17
C VAL A 22 29.95 3.57 -3.68
N LEU A 23 29.98 2.30 -4.11
CA LEU A 23 28.76 1.59 -4.54
C LEU A 23 27.73 1.46 -3.43
N LEU A 24 28.15 1.19 -2.20
CA LEU A 24 27.25 1.15 -1.03
C LEU A 24 26.64 2.52 -0.75
N LEU A 25 27.41 3.60 -0.82
CA LEU A 25 26.88 4.96 -0.66
C LEU A 25 25.84 5.29 -1.74
N VAL A 26 26.13 5.01 -3.00
CA VAL A 26 25.18 5.20 -4.11
C VAL A 26 23.89 4.39 -3.87
N PHE A 27 24.02 3.12 -3.43
CA PHE A 27 22.88 2.27 -3.11
C PHE A 27 22.02 2.85 -1.97
N VAL A 28 22.66 3.34 -0.90
CA VAL A 28 21.93 3.94 0.24
C VAL A 28 21.22 5.23 -0.18
N VAL A 29 21.88 6.10 -0.92
CA VAL A 29 21.28 7.36 -1.42
C VAL A 29 20.11 7.06 -2.35
N TRP A 30 20.32 6.22 -3.36
CA TRP A 30 19.26 5.80 -4.29
C TRP A 30 18.08 5.17 -3.56
N GLY A 31 18.35 4.23 -2.64
CA GLY A 31 17.31 3.54 -1.87
C GLY A 31 16.53 4.48 -0.95
N SER A 32 17.16 5.49 -0.38
CA SER A 32 16.48 6.50 0.45
C SER A 32 15.42 7.29 -0.33
N PHE A 33 15.67 7.59 -1.59
CA PHE A 33 14.69 8.22 -2.47
C PHE A 33 13.62 7.22 -2.92
N HIS A 34 14.04 6.03 -3.39
CA HIS A 34 13.15 5.02 -3.96
C HIS A 34 12.15 4.43 -2.93
N TYR A 35 12.57 4.26 -1.67
CA TYR A 35 11.73 3.75 -0.58
C TYR A 35 11.16 4.85 0.31
N SER A 36 11.07 6.09 -0.17
CA SER A 36 10.50 7.20 0.58
C SER A 36 8.97 7.17 0.65
N LYS A 37 8.38 7.82 1.67
CA LYS A 37 6.92 8.03 1.79
C LYS A 37 6.34 8.63 0.51
N LYS A 38 7.01 9.67 -0.04
CA LYS A 38 6.56 10.36 -1.26
C LYS A 38 6.55 9.45 -2.48
N GLN A 39 7.54 8.55 -2.61
CA GLN A 39 7.60 7.62 -3.74
C GLN A 39 6.45 6.61 -3.69
N VAL A 40 6.16 6.06 -2.51
CA VAL A 40 5.03 5.11 -2.34
C VAL A 40 3.69 5.76 -2.67
N ILE A 41 3.47 7.02 -2.26
CA ILE A 41 2.26 7.77 -2.64
C ILE A 41 2.17 7.91 -4.16
N ARG A 42 3.26 8.33 -4.81
CA ARG A 42 3.31 8.50 -6.27
C ARG A 42 3.01 7.19 -7.00
N ASP A 43 3.64 6.10 -6.58
CA ASP A 43 3.46 4.79 -7.20
C ASP A 43 2.02 4.27 -7.02
N TYR A 44 1.43 4.48 -5.84
CA TYR A 44 0.04 4.14 -5.56
C TYR A 44 -0.94 4.94 -6.42
N VAL A 45 -0.78 6.25 -6.46
CA VAL A 45 -1.64 7.14 -7.29
C VAL A 45 -1.49 6.82 -8.77
N ALA A 46 -0.27 6.57 -9.24
CA ALA A 46 -0.03 6.13 -10.62
C ALA A 46 -0.65 4.76 -10.92
N ALA A 47 -0.67 3.84 -9.94
CA ALA A 47 -1.35 2.55 -10.08
C ALA A 47 -2.87 2.71 -10.20
N TYR A 48 -3.46 3.65 -9.47
CA TYR A 48 -4.88 4.00 -9.55
C TYR A 48 -5.31 4.56 -10.92
N GLN A 49 -4.36 5.17 -11.65
CA GLN A 49 -4.59 5.74 -12.98
C GLN A 49 -4.37 4.72 -14.12
N LYS A 50 -3.90 3.50 -13.84
CA LYS A 50 -3.67 2.48 -14.85
C LYS A 50 -5.00 1.94 -15.41
N SER A 51 -4.95 1.46 -16.65
CA SER A 51 -6.03 0.71 -17.25
C SER A 51 -6.16 -0.69 -16.64
N GLY A 52 -7.34 -1.32 -16.77
CA GLY A 52 -7.62 -2.64 -16.22
C GLY A 52 -8.36 -2.58 -14.89
N ASP A 53 -8.32 -3.67 -14.13
CA ASP A 53 -8.94 -3.73 -12.81
C ASP A 53 -8.18 -2.83 -11.83
N THR A 54 -8.90 -1.86 -11.26
CA THR A 54 -8.30 -0.87 -10.37
C THR A 54 -7.79 -1.50 -9.08
N PHE A 55 -8.54 -2.46 -8.50
CA PHE A 55 -8.10 -3.15 -7.30
C PHE A 55 -6.81 -3.94 -7.54
N ASP A 56 -6.75 -4.69 -8.64
CA ASP A 56 -5.54 -5.44 -9.00
C ASP A 56 -4.31 -4.54 -9.16
N ASN A 57 -4.52 -3.34 -9.70
CA ASN A 57 -3.44 -2.37 -9.85
C ASN A 57 -2.89 -1.86 -8.51
N ILE A 58 -3.78 -1.64 -7.50
CA ILE A 58 -3.42 -0.99 -6.23
C ILE A 58 -3.19 -1.96 -5.07
N LYS A 59 -3.68 -3.21 -5.12
CA LYS A 59 -3.60 -4.17 -4.00
C LYS A 59 -2.21 -4.39 -3.43
N GLY A 60 -1.17 -4.20 -4.24
CA GLY A 60 0.23 -4.31 -3.81
C GLY A 60 0.72 -3.16 -2.92
N TYR A 61 -0.02 -2.05 -2.88
CA TYR A 61 0.34 -0.85 -2.13
C TYR A 61 -0.45 -0.69 -0.84
N ILE A 62 -1.58 -1.37 -0.69
CA ILE A 62 -2.52 -1.22 0.42
C ILE A 62 -2.40 -2.33 1.45
N VAL A 63 -2.65 -1.98 2.71
CA VAL A 63 -2.73 -2.90 3.85
C VAL A 63 -3.82 -2.41 4.81
N TRP A 64 -4.33 -3.28 5.66
CA TRP A 64 -5.19 -2.89 6.76
C TRP A 64 -4.42 -2.10 7.82
N ALA A 65 -5.05 -1.06 8.38
CA ALA A 65 -4.42 -0.18 9.35
C ALA A 65 -4.20 -0.85 10.72
N ASP A 66 -5.05 -1.81 11.08
CA ASP A 66 -5.05 -2.51 12.36
C ASP A 66 -3.97 -3.60 12.44
N ASN A 67 -3.93 -4.52 11.48
CA ASN A 67 -3.06 -5.70 11.53
C ASN A 67 -1.93 -5.72 10.48
N HIS A 68 -1.90 -4.76 9.56
CA HIS A 68 -0.94 -4.63 8.44
C HIS A 68 -0.99 -5.78 7.40
N GLU A 69 -2.03 -6.58 7.42
CA GLU A 69 -2.26 -7.59 6.40
C GLU A 69 -2.69 -6.94 5.08
N LYS A 70 -2.46 -7.66 3.98
CA LYS A 70 -2.88 -7.20 2.67
C LYS A 70 -4.40 -7.24 2.55
N VAL A 71 -4.98 -6.21 1.97
CA VAL A 71 -6.39 -6.25 1.57
C VAL A 71 -6.56 -7.28 0.45
N THR A 72 -7.50 -8.20 0.63
CA THR A 72 -7.74 -9.30 -0.30
C THR A 72 -8.82 -8.94 -1.32
N THR A 73 -8.87 -9.70 -2.42
CA THR A 73 -9.90 -9.54 -3.45
C THR A 73 -11.30 -9.85 -2.89
N ASP A 74 -11.42 -10.79 -1.95
CA ASP A 74 -12.69 -11.13 -1.32
C ASP A 74 -13.22 -9.99 -0.44
N GLU A 75 -12.35 -9.31 0.31
CA GLU A 75 -12.71 -8.15 1.11
C GLU A 75 -13.10 -6.95 0.22
N ALA A 76 -12.47 -6.80 -0.93
CA ALA A 76 -12.77 -5.72 -1.90
C ALA A 76 -13.88 -6.07 -2.90
N LYS A 77 -14.47 -7.27 -2.85
CA LYS A 77 -15.40 -7.74 -3.89
C LYS A 77 -16.65 -6.90 -4.09
N TYR A 78 -17.08 -6.18 -3.06
CA TYR A 78 -18.25 -5.29 -3.13
C TYR A 78 -17.88 -3.84 -3.43
N ALA A 79 -16.59 -3.48 -3.34
CA ALA A 79 -16.12 -2.13 -3.58
C ALA A 79 -16.19 -1.78 -5.08
N THR A 80 -16.62 -0.56 -5.40
CA THR A 80 -16.45 0.01 -6.74
C THR A 80 -15.27 0.95 -6.70
N LEU A 81 -14.18 0.53 -7.35
CA LEU A 81 -12.95 1.30 -7.47
C LEU A 81 -12.81 1.76 -8.92
N THR A 82 -13.02 3.04 -9.15
CA THR A 82 -12.90 3.63 -10.49
C THR A 82 -11.52 4.23 -10.69
N LYS A 83 -11.05 4.20 -11.94
CA LYS A 83 -9.82 4.86 -12.34
C LYS A 83 -9.93 6.36 -12.06
N LEU A 84 -8.90 6.93 -11.42
CA LEU A 84 -8.86 8.37 -11.10
C LEU A 84 -8.53 9.20 -12.35
N SER A 85 -9.22 10.32 -12.47
CA SER A 85 -8.81 11.43 -13.34
C SER A 85 -7.53 12.10 -12.80
N THR A 86 -6.90 12.94 -13.60
CA THR A 86 -5.69 13.66 -13.17
C THR A 86 -5.95 14.54 -11.94
N SER A 87 -7.09 15.25 -11.90
CA SER A 87 -7.42 16.14 -10.77
C SER A 87 -7.69 15.37 -9.48
N GLU A 88 -8.35 14.21 -9.56
CA GLU A 88 -8.58 13.33 -8.41
C GLU A 88 -7.28 12.70 -7.92
N ALA A 89 -6.39 12.30 -8.83
CA ALA A 89 -5.07 11.78 -8.50
C ALA A 89 -4.20 12.82 -7.78
N ASP A 90 -4.22 14.08 -8.23
CA ASP A 90 -3.52 15.18 -7.57
C ASP A 90 -4.09 15.47 -6.18
N LYS A 91 -5.43 15.40 -6.03
CA LYS A 91 -6.08 15.55 -4.74
C LYS A 91 -5.69 14.40 -3.80
N LEU A 92 -5.84 13.16 -4.22
CA LEU A 92 -5.46 11.98 -3.42
C LEU A 92 -3.99 12.03 -2.99
N SER A 93 -3.09 12.48 -3.89
CA SER A 93 -1.67 12.63 -3.55
C SER A 93 -1.46 13.64 -2.43
N ARG A 94 -2.12 14.82 -2.48
CA ARG A 94 -2.04 15.84 -1.42
C ARG A 94 -2.62 15.34 -0.12
N ASP A 95 -3.78 14.69 -0.17
CA ASP A 95 -4.46 14.16 1.00
C ASP A 95 -3.56 13.14 1.71
N LEU A 96 -2.99 12.17 0.99
CA LEU A 96 -2.08 11.15 1.55
C LEU A 96 -0.74 11.72 2.08
N ILE A 97 -0.25 12.84 1.53
CA ILE A 97 0.96 13.49 2.05
C ILE A 97 0.70 14.03 3.46
N ASN A 98 -0.48 14.60 3.68
CA ASN A 98 -0.88 15.27 4.92
C ASN A 98 -1.58 14.33 5.90
N ALA A 99 -2.05 13.17 5.43
CA ALA A 99 -2.79 12.20 6.23
C ALA A 99 -1.95 11.60 7.36
N ASP A 100 -2.62 11.36 8.49
CA ASP A 100 -2.08 10.69 9.67
C ASP A 100 -2.97 9.50 10.11
N ALA A 101 -2.65 8.92 11.27
CA ALA A 101 -3.36 7.74 11.77
C ALA A 101 -4.82 8.01 12.19
N SER A 102 -5.28 9.26 12.24
CA SER A 102 -6.68 9.60 12.50
C SER A 102 -7.54 9.52 11.23
N ASP A 103 -6.92 9.65 10.05
CA ASP A 103 -7.58 9.57 8.75
C ASP A 103 -7.92 8.12 8.36
N ASP A 104 -8.85 7.97 7.44
CA ASP A 104 -9.33 6.67 6.95
C ASP A 104 -8.28 5.93 6.09
N ALA A 105 -7.42 6.69 5.43
CA ALA A 105 -6.29 6.19 4.66
C ALA A 105 -5.04 7.05 4.89
N TYR A 106 -3.92 6.43 5.23
CA TYR A 106 -2.68 7.15 5.50
C TYR A 106 -1.45 6.30 5.18
N VAL A 107 -0.28 6.93 5.06
CA VAL A 107 0.96 6.20 4.80
C VAL A 107 1.58 5.71 6.09
N LYS A 108 1.69 4.39 6.22
CA LYS A 108 2.26 3.71 7.38
C LYS A 108 3.54 2.96 7.02
N LYS A 109 4.52 3.00 7.92
CA LYS A 109 5.70 2.15 7.83
C LYS A 109 5.37 0.79 8.46
N ILE A 110 5.36 -0.26 7.64
CA ILE A 110 5.04 -1.63 8.07
C ILE A 110 6.28 -2.51 8.30
N GLY A 111 7.48 -1.98 8.13
CA GLY A 111 8.71 -2.74 8.30
C GLY A 111 9.89 -2.09 7.60
N ARG A 112 10.85 -2.92 7.18
CA ARG A 112 12.04 -2.50 6.43
C ARG A 112 12.27 -3.39 5.21
N LYS A 113 12.80 -2.81 4.13
CA LYS A 113 13.36 -3.52 2.97
C LYS A 113 14.88 -3.50 3.04
N PHE A 114 15.52 -4.60 2.66
CA PHE A 114 16.98 -4.75 2.72
C PHE A 114 17.58 -4.34 4.08
N LEU A 115 16.84 -4.56 5.18
CA LEU A 115 17.18 -4.23 6.58
C LEU A 115 17.33 -2.73 6.89
N ILE A 116 17.57 -1.87 5.90
CA ILE A 116 17.90 -0.45 6.07
C ILE A 116 16.80 0.51 5.59
N PHE A 117 16.11 0.22 4.49
CA PHE A 117 15.10 1.11 3.94
C PHE A 117 13.71 0.91 4.56
N PRO A 118 12.94 1.97 4.81
CA PRO A 118 11.57 1.83 5.28
C PRO A 118 10.69 1.15 4.22
N ASN A 119 9.78 0.28 4.68
CA ASN A 119 8.73 -0.29 3.84
C ASN A 119 7.42 0.41 4.15
N TYR A 120 7.06 1.38 3.33
CA TYR A 120 5.81 2.12 3.45
C TYR A 120 4.69 1.44 2.67
N ARG A 121 3.46 1.56 3.17
CA ARG A 121 2.19 1.16 2.53
C ARG A 121 1.11 2.18 2.86
N ILE A 122 0.07 2.20 2.03
CA ILE A 122 -1.16 2.92 2.33
C ILE A 122 -1.96 2.03 3.28
N ALA A 123 -2.14 2.48 4.51
CA ALA A 123 -2.94 1.80 5.51
C ALA A 123 -4.38 2.29 5.41
N LEU A 124 -5.31 1.36 5.20
CA LEU A 124 -6.75 1.61 5.14
C LEU A 124 -7.40 1.20 6.46
N LYS A 125 -8.23 2.05 7.04
CA LYS A 125 -9.09 1.64 8.16
C LYS A 125 -10.20 0.73 7.65
N PRO A 126 -10.46 -0.41 8.31
CA PRO A 126 -11.58 -1.27 7.92
C PRO A 126 -12.90 -0.56 8.23
N LEU A 127 -13.83 -0.62 7.29
CA LEU A 127 -15.19 -0.15 7.45
C LEU A 127 -16.10 -1.34 7.73
N ASP A 128 -16.97 -1.21 8.73
CA ASP A 128 -18.03 -2.15 9.02
C ASP A 128 -19.36 -1.59 8.54
N LEU A 129 -20.10 -2.37 7.76
CA LEU A 129 -21.41 -2.01 7.21
C LEU A 129 -22.47 -2.96 7.77
N THR A 130 -23.48 -2.41 8.45
CA THR A 130 -24.64 -3.18 8.90
C THR A 130 -25.84 -2.85 8.01
N ILE A 131 -26.42 -3.87 7.39
CA ILE A 131 -27.62 -3.76 6.55
C ILE A 131 -28.77 -4.41 7.29
N LYS A 132 -29.88 -3.69 7.42
CA LYS A 132 -31.12 -4.17 8.06
C LYS A 132 -32.27 -4.10 7.06
N THR A 133 -33.16 -5.07 7.10
CA THR A 133 -34.40 -5.08 6.34
C THR A 133 -35.55 -5.62 7.17
N ASN A 134 -36.74 -5.08 6.92
CA ASN A 134 -38.02 -5.54 7.52
C ASN A 134 -38.83 -6.40 6.53
N VAL A 135 -38.21 -6.87 5.45
CA VAL A 135 -38.88 -7.67 4.41
C VAL A 135 -38.23 -9.06 4.38
N ASP A 136 -39.06 -10.10 4.43
CA ASP A 136 -38.67 -11.49 4.32
C ASP A 136 -38.44 -11.89 2.85
N LYS A 137 -37.52 -12.83 2.62
CA LYS A 137 -37.21 -13.46 1.32
C LYS A 137 -36.82 -12.50 0.21
N VAL A 138 -36.10 -11.42 0.56
CA VAL A 138 -35.55 -10.48 -0.42
C VAL A 138 -34.03 -10.62 -0.54
N ASP A 139 -33.53 -10.49 -1.76
CA ASP A 139 -32.09 -10.43 -2.01
C ASP A 139 -31.54 -9.09 -1.55
N ILE A 140 -30.51 -9.13 -0.71
CA ILE A 140 -29.75 -7.97 -0.29
C ILE A 140 -28.57 -7.84 -1.23
N LEU A 141 -28.49 -6.72 -1.94
CA LEU A 141 -27.44 -6.44 -2.92
C LEU A 141 -26.57 -5.27 -2.47
N LEU A 142 -25.27 -5.40 -2.63
CA LEU A 142 -24.31 -4.31 -2.51
C LEU A 142 -23.55 -4.21 -3.84
N ASN A 143 -23.62 -3.05 -4.49
CA ASN A 143 -23.10 -2.84 -5.84
C ASN A 143 -23.52 -3.95 -6.84
N LYS A 144 -24.83 -4.28 -6.87
CA LYS A 144 -25.43 -5.33 -7.72
C LYS A 144 -24.94 -6.75 -7.45
N LYS A 145 -24.10 -6.96 -6.44
CA LYS A 145 -23.65 -8.29 -6.00
C LYS A 145 -24.49 -8.75 -4.82
N LYS A 146 -24.98 -9.97 -4.88
CA LYS A 146 -25.76 -10.54 -3.77
C LYS A 146 -24.86 -10.75 -2.56
N VAL A 147 -25.28 -10.17 -1.43
CA VAL A 147 -24.64 -10.29 -0.12
C VAL A 147 -25.33 -11.39 0.68
N ALA A 148 -26.67 -11.35 0.72
CA ALA A 148 -27.48 -12.28 1.48
C ALA A 148 -28.90 -12.38 0.89
N LEU A 149 -29.66 -13.33 1.40
CA LEU A 149 -31.11 -13.43 1.29
C LEU A 149 -31.66 -13.24 2.70
N SER A 150 -32.62 -12.33 2.90
CA SER A 150 -33.30 -12.21 4.21
C SER A 150 -34.15 -13.44 4.48
N ASP A 151 -34.14 -13.94 5.71
CA ASP A 151 -34.90 -15.11 6.15
C ASP A 151 -36.00 -14.77 7.15
N SER A 152 -36.18 -13.49 7.45
CA SER A 152 -37.16 -12.97 8.40
C SER A 152 -37.51 -11.50 8.14
N THR A 153 -38.58 -11.04 8.76
CA THR A 153 -39.00 -9.61 8.74
C THR A 153 -38.23 -8.73 9.72
N ASP A 154 -37.24 -9.28 10.41
CA ASP A 154 -36.27 -8.52 11.23
C ASP A 154 -34.87 -9.09 10.96
N TYR A 155 -34.39 -8.88 9.75
CA TYR A 155 -33.11 -9.40 9.31
C TYR A 155 -32.02 -8.36 9.39
N SER A 156 -30.85 -8.75 9.91
CA SER A 156 -29.66 -7.89 9.97
C SER A 156 -28.42 -8.69 9.57
N ILE A 157 -27.63 -8.12 8.68
CA ILE A 157 -26.32 -8.66 8.32
C ILE A 157 -25.24 -7.61 8.53
N LYS A 158 -24.11 -8.02 9.10
CA LYS A 158 -22.91 -7.19 9.23
C LYS A 158 -21.85 -7.67 8.26
N LEU A 159 -21.36 -6.75 7.44
CA LEU A 159 -20.18 -6.93 6.60
C LEU A 159 -19.03 -6.23 7.29
N GLU A 160 -17.97 -6.97 7.56
CA GLU A 160 -16.80 -6.44 8.26
C GLU A 160 -15.63 -6.28 7.30
N ARG A 161 -14.73 -5.37 7.65
CA ARG A 161 -13.45 -5.16 6.94
C ARG A 161 -13.63 -4.79 5.45
N LEU A 162 -14.55 -3.89 5.17
CA LEU A 162 -14.70 -3.35 3.83
C LEU A 162 -13.64 -2.24 3.61
N PRO A 163 -12.94 -2.19 2.46
CA PRO A 163 -12.08 -1.07 2.13
C PRO A 163 -12.90 0.18 1.85
N ILE A 164 -12.32 1.35 2.05
CA ILE A 164 -12.97 2.62 1.73
C ILE A 164 -13.12 2.72 0.20
N ALA A 165 -14.36 2.76 -0.26
CA ALA A 165 -14.74 2.79 -1.67
C ALA A 165 -16.22 3.21 -1.80
N ASP A 166 -16.70 3.35 -3.02
CA ASP A 166 -18.13 3.49 -3.30
C ASP A 166 -18.82 2.10 -3.22
N TYR A 167 -20.01 2.08 -2.60
CA TYR A 167 -20.80 0.87 -2.35
C TYR A 167 -22.24 0.99 -2.83
#